data_ea69d8911a2ab2ec98875e5108cdea41
#
_entry.id   ea69d8911a2ab2ec98875e5108cdea41
#
_cell.length_a   1.000
_cell.length_b   1.000
_cell.length_c   1.000
_cell.angle_alpha   90.00
_cell.angle_beta   90.00
_cell.angle_gamma   90.00
#
_symmetry.space_group_name_H-M   'P 1'
#
loop_
_entity.id
_entity.type
_entity.pdbx_description
1 polymer ?
#
loop_
_entity_poly.entity_id
_entity_poly.type
_entity_poly.pdbx_seq_one_letter_code
_entity_poly.pdbx_strand_id
1 'polypeptide(L)'
;MENKLIYRINNGSIFMSSSPAAVKAHEEALARLRRGQPLICRMGRRMWPHRDHYMIWYGIENGRAVVSPMDLKNDELERVPVSDVMMYVKNYWSIAR
;
A
#
# COMPACT_ATOMS: atom_id res chain seq x y z
N MET A 1 23.30 2.53 -15.34
CA MET A 1 22.73 2.84 -14.11
C MET A 1 21.27 2.62 -14.05
N GLU A 2 20.84 1.97 -13.04
CA GLU A 2 19.50 1.65 -12.89
C GLU A 2 18.80 2.60 -12.01
N ASN A 3 17.75 3.18 -12.45
CA ASN A 3 16.98 4.09 -11.65
C ASN A 3 15.68 3.44 -11.24
N LYS A 4 15.49 3.33 -9.95
CA LYS A 4 14.20 2.95 -9.46
C LYS A 4 13.33 4.19 -9.49
N LEU A 5 12.22 4.10 -10.18
CA LEU A 5 11.29 5.19 -10.27
C LEU A 5 10.15 4.96 -9.31
N ILE A 6 9.81 6.00 -8.57
CA ILE A 6 8.70 5.96 -7.64
C ILE A 6 7.62 6.87 -8.18
N TYR A 7 6.44 6.31 -8.42
CA TYR A 7 5.32 7.06 -8.96
C TYR A 7 4.23 7.20 -7.91
N ARG A 8 3.76 8.43 -7.72
CA ARG A 8 2.62 8.66 -6.86
C ARG A 8 1.35 8.25 -7.60
N ILE A 9 0.51 7.44 -6.95
CA ILE A 9 -0.72 6.98 -7.56
C ILE A 9 -1.87 7.95 -7.31
N ASN A 10 -1.93 8.54 -6.12
CA ASN A 10 -2.99 9.51 -5.81
C ASN A 10 -2.41 10.76 -5.19
N ASN A 11 -3.04 11.90 -5.44
CA ASN A 11 -2.53 13.18 -4.96
C ASN A 11 -2.96 13.50 -3.54
N GLY A 12 -4.19 13.37 -3.21
CA GLY A 12 -4.70 13.63 -1.87
C GLY A 12 -4.88 12.34 -1.09
N SER A 13 -5.23 12.48 0.18
CA SER A 13 -5.50 11.31 1.00
C SER A 13 -6.81 10.66 0.58
N ILE A 14 -6.78 9.33 0.45
CA ILE A 14 -7.99 8.55 0.16
C ILE A 14 -8.46 7.78 1.39
N PHE A 15 -7.95 8.15 2.56
CA PHE A 15 -8.20 7.43 3.81
C PHE A 15 -9.70 7.28 4.09
N MET A 16 -10.14 6.06 4.23
CA MET A 16 -11.53 5.69 4.51
C MET A 16 -12.53 6.31 3.52
N SER A 17 -12.11 6.54 2.31
CA SER A 17 -12.93 7.20 1.30
C SER A 17 -13.43 6.18 0.28
N SER A 18 -14.69 6.35 -0.14
CA SER A 18 -15.25 5.57 -1.25
C SER A 18 -15.47 6.45 -2.48
N SER A 19 -14.85 7.62 -2.52
CA SER A 19 -14.97 8.53 -3.66
C SER A 19 -14.48 7.87 -4.96
N PRO A 20 -14.91 8.39 -6.11
CA PRO A 20 -14.38 7.88 -7.39
C PRO A 20 -12.86 7.94 -7.47
N ALA A 21 -12.26 8.98 -6.89
CA ALA A 21 -10.80 9.11 -6.88
C ALA A 21 -10.15 8.00 -6.05
N ALA A 22 -10.75 7.64 -4.92
CA ALA A 22 -10.25 6.57 -4.08
C ALA A 22 -10.36 5.21 -4.79
N VAL A 23 -11.51 4.95 -5.41
CA VAL A 23 -11.71 3.72 -6.16
C VAL A 23 -10.68 3.59 -7.27
N LYS A 24 -10.44 4.68 -8.00
CA LYS A 24 -9.47 4.68 -9.07
C LYS A 24 -8.06 4.41 -8.55
N ALA A 25 -7.71 5.00 -7.40
CA ALA A 25 -6.40 4.79 -6.81
C ALA A 25 -6.21 3.31 -6.40
N HIS A 26 -7.24 2.71 -5.81
CA HIS A 26 -7.17 1.30 -5.43
C HIS A 26 -7.03 0.40 -6.65
N GLU A 27 -7.75 0.70 -7.73
CA GLU A 27 -7.66 -0.08 -8.96
C GLU A 27 -6.27 0.02 -9.57
N GLU A 28 -5.71 1.21 -9.60
CA GLU A 28 -4.37 1.41 -10.12
C GLU A 28 -3.33 0.67 -9.26
N ALA A 29 -3.48 0.74 -7.95
CA ALA A 29 -2.58 0.04 -7.03
C ALA A 29 -2.60 -1.46 -7.29
N LEU A 30 -3.78 -2.04 -7.41
CA LEU A 30 -3.89 -3.47 -7.69
C LEU A 30 -3.31 -3.84 -9.04
N ALA A 31 -3.51 -2.99 -10.04
CA ALA A 31 -2.93 -3.24 -11.37
C ALA A 31 -1.40 -3.26 -11.31
N ARG A 32 -0.81 -2.36 -10.53
CA ARG A 32 0.64 -2.34 -10.37
C ARG A 32 1.15 -3.58 -9.65
N LEU A 33 0.46 -4.01 -8.62
CA LEU A 33 0.84 -5.25 -7.92
C LEU A 33 0.81 -6.45 -8.86
N ARG A 34 -0.18 -6.51 -9.74
CA ARG A 34 -0.28 -7.61 -10.71
C ARG A 34 0.87 -7.64 -11.69
N ARG A 35 1.53 -6.50 -11.92
CA ARG A 35 2.71 -6.43 -12.77
C ARG A 35 3.99 -6.72 -12.01
N GLY A 36 3.88 -7.07 -10.73
CA GLY A 36 5.05 -7.33 -9.91
C GLY A 36 5.71 -6.08 -9.36
N GLN A 37 4.99 -4.96 -9.34
CA GLN A 37 5.52 -3.70 -8.81
C GLN A 37 5.06 -3.52 -7.38
N PRO A 38 5.97 -3.50 -6.41
CA PRO A 38 5.57 -3.27 -5.03
C PRO A 38 5.04 -1.86 -4.83
N LEU A 39 4.27 -1.68 -3.78
CA LEU A 39 3.71 -0.39 -3.43
C LEU A 39 4.25 0.06 -2.09
N ILE A 40 4.51 1.36 -1.98
CA ILE A 40 4.71 1.98 -0.69
C ILE A 40 3.35 2.54 -0.29
N CYS A 41 2.89 2.20 0.90
CA CYS A 41 1.59 2.63 1.39
C CYS A 41 1.77 3.47 2.64
N ARG A 42 1.18 4.65 2.65
CA ARG A 42 1.07 5.44 3.87
C ARG A 42 -0.26 5.09 4.51
N MET A 43 -0.20 4.52 5.71
CA MET A 43 -1.38 3.98 6.37
C MET A 43 -1.89 4.92 7.45
N GLY A 44 -3.19 4.96 7.63
CA GLY A 44 -3.79 5.71 8.70
C GLY A 44 -3.65 4.99 10.04
N ARG A 45 -3.94 5.71 11.11
CA ARG A 45 -3.69 5.22 12.47
C ARG A 45 -4.55 4.05 12.91
N ARG A 46 -5.65 3.82 12.23
CA ARG A 46 -6.56 2.76 12.67
C ARG A 46 -6.00 1.36 12.52
N MET A 47 -5.10 1.18 11.58
CA MET A 47 -4.49 -0.12 11.37
C MET A 47 -3.32 -0.32 12.35
N TRP A 48 -2.60 0.75 12.64
CA TRP A 48 -1.56 0.78 13.66
C TRP A 48 -1.82 2.00 14.54
N PRO A 49 -2.53 1.84 15.67
CA PRO A 49 -3.18 2.96 16.37
C PRO A 49 -2.28 4.07 16.88
N HIS A 50 -1.03 3.80 17.07
CA HIS A 50 -0.19 4.79 17.76
C HIS A 50 0.50 5.78 16.86
N ARG A 51 0.43 5.62 15.54
CA ARG A 51 1.14 6.52 14.64
C ARG A 51 0.73 6.28 13.19
N ASP A 52 0.95 7.27 12.35
CA ASP A 52 0.91 7.08 10.92
C ASP A 52 2.05 6.13 10.58
N HIS A 53 1.86 5.29 9.60
CA HIS A 53 2.76 4.21 9.35
C HIS A 53 2.93 4.02 7.85
N TYR A 54 4.17 3.79 7.46
CA TYR A 54 4.47 3.40 6.09
C TYR A 54 4.70 1.91 6.05
N MET A 55 4.25 1.27 4.99
CA MET A 55 4.55 -0.14 4.80
C MET A 55 4.77 -0.40 3.32
N ILE A 56 5.38 -1.53 3.01
CA ILE A 56 5.51 -1.98 1.63
C ILE A 56 4.54 -3.13 1.42
N TRP A 57 3.75 -3.01 0.34
CA TRP A 57 2.81 -4.05 -0.06
C TRP A 57 3.44 -4.78 -1.24
N TYR A 58 3.86 -6.03 -1.03
CA TYR A 58 4.60 -6.79 -2.03
C TYR A 58 3.72 -7.53 -3.01
N GLY A 59 2.56 -7.97 -2.59
CA GLY A 59 1.70 -8.76 -3.46
C GLY A 59 0.51 -9.33 -2.71
N ILE A 60 -0.17 -10.25 -3.35
CA ILE A 60 -1.34 -10.91 -2.77
C ILE A 60 -1.11 -12.40 -2.81
N GLU A 61 -1.32 -13.05 -1.66
CA GLU A 61 -1.12 -14.49 -1.50
C GLU A 61 -2.33 -15.07 -0.83
N ASN A 62 -2.99 -16.02 -1.47
CA ASN A 62 -4.20 -16.64 -0.93
C ASN A 62 -5.25 -15.61 -0.51
N GLY A 63 -5.42 -14.55 -1.32
CA GLY A 63 -6.40 -13.52 -1.06
C GLY A 63 -6.00 -12.51 0.01
N ARG A 64 -4.80 -12.63 0.56
CA ARG A 64 -4.32 -11.71 1.58
C ARG A 64 -3.17 -10.87 1.08
N ALA A 65 -3.09 -9.64 1.56
CA ALA A 65 -2.00 -8.74 1.22
C ALA A 65 -0.75 -9.16 1.98
N VAL A 66 0.36 -9.30 1.26
CA VAL A 66 1.67 -9.60 1.84
C VAL A 66 2.38 -8.28 2.04
N VAL A 67 2.60 -7.89 3.28
CA VAL A 67 3.11 -6.56 3.60
C VAL A 67 4.29 -6.63 4.54
N SER A 68 5.16 -5.62 4.45
CA SER A 68 6.20 -5.39 5.44
C SER A 68 5.83 -4.11 6.18
N PRO A 69 5.65 -4.18 7.50
CA PRO A 69 5.28 -2.99 8.27
C PRO A 69 6.39 -1.95 8.36
N MET A 70 7.59 -2.28 7.88
CA MET A 70 8.75 -1.39 7.97
C MET A 70 9.09 -1.01 9.40
N ASP A 71 8.84 -1.93 10.31
CA ASP A 71 9.21 -1.75 11.70
C ASP A 71 10.68 -2.17 11.86
N LEU A 72 11.48 -1.31 12.42
CA LEU A 72 12.90 -1.58 12.58
C LEU A 72 13.19 -2.81 13.45
N LYS A 73 12.23 -3.20 14.26
CA LYS A 73 12.41 -4.35 15.16
C LYS A 73 11.90 -5.65 14.58
N ASN A 74 11.23 -5.60 13.45
CA ASN A 74 10.60 -6.81 12.90
C ASN A 74 10.56 -6.72 11.39
N ASP A 75 11.40 -7.52 10.74
CA ASP A 75 11.48 -7.57 9.29
C ASP A 75 10.55 -8.60 8.69
N GLU A 76 9.76 -9.31 9.51
CA GLU A 76 8.93 -10.38 8.98
C GLU A 76 7.79 -9.83 8.17
N LEU A 77 7.47 -10.54 7.10
CA LEU A 77 6.30 -10.22 6.30
C LEU A 77 5.04 -10.64 7.04
N GLU A 78 4.03 -9.82 6.92
CA GLU A 78 2.72 -10.13 7.48
C GLU A 78 1.71 -10.33 6.36
N ARG A 79 0.68 -11.08 6.66
CA ARG A 79 -0.42 -11.28 5.72
C ARG A 79 -1.69 -10.77 6.37
N VAL A 80 -2.26 -9.74 5.75
CA VAL A 80 -3.45 -9.08 6.29
C VAL A 80 -4.53 -9.05 5.21
N PRO A 81 -5.80 -8.93 5.60
CA PRO A 81 -6.86 -8.84 4.59
C PRO A 81 -6.61 -7.65 3.67
N VAL A 82 -6.78 -7.88 2.36
CA VAL A 82 -6.63 -6.80 1.38
C VAL A 82 -7.57 -5.65 1.71
N SER A 83 -8.78 -5.97 2.17
CA SER A 83 -9.76 -4.94 2.52
C SER A 83 -9.27 -4.02 3.63
N ASP A 84 -8.47 -4.53 4.55
CA ASP A 84 -7.94 -3.70 5.63
C ASP A 84 -6.93 -2.69 5.09
N VAL A 85 -6.07 -3.14 4.17
CA VAL A 85 -5.13 -2.22 3.55
C VAL A 85 -5.87 -1.12 2.82
N MET A 86 -6.86 -1.52 2.00
CA MET A 86 -7.60 -0.55 1.19
C MET A 86 -8.44 0.40 2.02
N MET A 87 -8.89 -0.04 3.18
CA MET A 87 -9.69 0.82 4.06
C MET A 87 -8.84 1.88 4.75
N TYR A 88 -7.62 1.53 5.14
CA TYR A 88 -6.82 2.42 5.98
C TYR A 88 -5.68 3.12 5.28
N VAL A 89 -5.46 2.87 4.01
CA VAL A 89 -4.39 3.53 3.26
C VAL A 89 -4.76 4.99 2.98
N LYS A 90 -3.77 5.86 3.11
CA LYS A 90 -3.92 7.27 2.76
C LYS A 90 -3.37 7.57 1.36
N ASN A 91 -2.23 7.00 1.06
CA ASN A 91 -1.57 7.24 -0.22
C ASN A 91 -0.84 6.00 -0.67
N TYR A 92 -0.74 5.87 -1.99
CA TYR A 92 0.04 4.81 -2.62
C TYR A 92 1.14 5.42 -3.48
N TRP A 93 2.28 4.78 -3.49
CA TRP A 93 3.34 5.01 -4.47
C TRP A 93 3.72 3.66 -5.05
N SER A 94 3.99 3.63 -6.35
CA SER A 94 4.43 2.41 -7.02
C SER A 94 5.93 2.49 -7.22
N ILE A 95 6.61 1.36 -7.03
CA ILE A 95 8.04 1.26 -7.30
C ILE A 95 8.19 0.51 -8.61
N ALA A 96 8.69 1.20 -9.64
CA ALA A 96 8.94 0.59 -10.93
C ALA A 96 10.41 0.24 -11.06
N ARG A 97 10.67 -0.76 -11.87
CA ARG A 97 12.04 -1.19 -12.12
C ARG A 97 12.42 -0.99 -13.57
#